data_7cc844325e3cc6d5875b3ca1d5c55e95
#
_entry.id   7cc844325e3cc6d5875b3ca1d5c55e95
#
_cell.length_a   1.000
_cell.length_b   1.000
_cell.length_c   1.000
_cell.angle_alpha   90.00
_cell.angle_beta   90.00
_cell.angle_gamma   90.00
#
_symmetry.space_group_name_H-M   'P 1'
#
loop_
_entity.id
_entity.type
_entity.pdbx_description
1 polymer ?
#
loop_
_entity_poly.entity_id
_entity_poly.type
_entity_poly.pdbx_seq_one_letter_code
_entity_poly.pdbx_strand_id
1 'polypeptide(L)'
;LEHLLALQRGAGVPVAIAVVPANAETALSDILSDVHVDILQHGYAHRNYGGSAARKSELDADRDLWDIAGELATGRGRLFDIFGEDGWVEAIVPPWNRIHPSVMALLPGLGYRGVSTFAARRHAEPVPGLTAVNTHIDIIDWHGTRGFAGNAVNLTVAIAHLVAKREGGADAGEATGLLTHHLTHDQGCWDFIREFIDRTASHPAARWVSARDLFTAPA
;
A
#
# COMPACT_ATOMS: atom_id res chain seq x y z
N LEU A 1 -8.81 -3.78 -12.31
CA LEU A 1 -9.26 -2.61 -11.55
C LEU A 1 -10.78 -2.61 -11.37
N GLU A 2 -11.57 -2.73 -12.44
CA GLU A 2 -13.05 -2.70 -12.40
C GLU A 2 -13.67 -3.64 -11.35
N HIS A 3 -13.17 -4.88 -11.26
CA HIS A 3 -13.65 -5.83 -10.26
C HIS A 3 -13.41 -5.35 -8.82
N LEU A 4 -12.23 -4.78 -8.54
CA LEU A 4 -11.91 -4.19 -7.23
C LEU A 4 -12.85 -3.03 -6.89
N LEU A 5 -13.08 -2.14 -7.85
CA LEU A 5 -13.98 -1.00 -7.68
C LEU A 5 -15.44 -1.45 -7.49
N ALA A 6 -15.88 -2.51 -8.17
CA ALA A 6 -17.20 -3.07 -7.98
C ALA A 6 -17.40 -3.63 -6.54
N LEU A 7 -16.38 -4.32 -6.00
CA LEU A 7 -16.40 -4.78 -4.61
C LEU A 7 -16.43 -3.60 -3.63
N GLN A 8 -15.65 -2.56 -3.88
CA GLN A 8 -15.64 -1.35 -3.06
C GLN A 8 -17.02 -0.68 -3.03
N ARG A 9 -17.63 -0.45 -4.21
CA ARG A 9 -18.98 0.14 -4.30
C ARG A 9 -20.03 -0.67 -3.56
N GLY A 10 -19.96 -2.01 -3.67
CA GLY A 10 -20.92 -2.91 -3.03
C GLY A 10 -20.83 -2.93 -1.51
N ALA A 11 -19.63 -2.83 -0.97
CA ALA A 11 -19.37 -2.96 0.47
C ALA A 11 -19.18 -1.63 1.20
N GLY A 12 -18.87 -0.55 0.49
CA GLY A 12 -18.58 0.76 1.08
C GLY A 12 -17.32 0.82 1.95
N VAL A 13 -16.41 -0.16 1.81
CA VAL A 13 -15.15 -0.16 2.56
C VAL A 13 -14.11 0.72 1.87
N PRO A 14 -13.24 1.44 2.62
CA PRO A 14 -12.19 2.24 2.01
C PRO A 14 -11.13 1.34 1.34
N VAL A 15 -10.67 1.78 0.18
CA VAL A 15 -9.63 1.12 -0.61
C VAL A 15 -8.56 2.15 -0.95
N ALA A 16 -7.28 1.76 -0.84
CA ALA A 16 -6.17 2.55 -1.33
C ALA A 16 -5.60 1.91 -2.61
N ILE A 17 -5.32 2.75 -3.61
CA ILE A 17 -4.72 2.35 -4.88
C ILE A 17 -3.34 2.97 -4.98
N ALA A 18 -2.31 2.11 -5.04
CA ALA A 18 -0.94 2.53 -5.28
C ALA A 18 -0.71 2.67 -6.79
N VAL A 19 -0.57 3.90 -7.25
CA VAL A 19 -0.44 4.27 -8.68
C VAL A 19 1.04 4.41 -9.04
N VAL A 20 1.46 3.79 -10.15
CA VAL A 20 2.80 3.95 -10.75
C VAL A 20 2.79 5.23 -11.60
N PRO A 21 3.44 6.34 -11.17
CA PRO A 21 3.25 7.63 -11.82
C PRO A 21 3.72 7.66 -13.28
N ALA A 22 4.83 7.00 -13.62
CA ALA A 22 5.40 7.04 -14.96
C ALA A 22 4.43 6.56 -16.05
N ASN A 23 3.48 5.66 -15.68
CA ASN A 23 2.51 5.06 -16.59
C ASN A 23 1.07 5.52 -16.34
N ALA A 24 0.86 6.45 -15.37
CA ALA A 24 -0.47 6.95 -15.08
C ALA A 24 -0.96 7.90 -16.17
N GLU A 25 -2.21 7.74 -16.58
CA GLU A 25 -2.89 8.57 -17.57
C GLU A 25 -4.02 9.37 -16.90
N THR A 26 -4.38 10.53 -17.46
CA THR A 26 -5.46 11.38 -16.93
C THR A 26 -6.81 10.67 -16.88
N ALA A 27 -7.06 9.75 -17.81
CA ALA A 27 -8.27 8.92 -17.81
C ALA A 27 -8.47 8.14 -16.51
N LEU A 28 -7.41 7.92 -15.71
CA LEU A 28 -7.53 7.23 -14.41
C LEU A 28 -8.37 8.04 -13.42
N SER A 29 -8.28 9.38 -13.44
CA SER A 29 -9.12 10.23 -12.59
C SER A 29 -10.60 10.10 -12.92
N ASP A 30 -10.95 9.99 -14.21
CA ASP A 30 -12.33 9.80 -14.64
C ASP A 30 -12.88 8.43 -14.19
N ILE A 31 -12.07 7.37 -14.32
CA ILE A 31 -12.43 6.01 -13.87
C ILE A 31 -12.68 5.96 -12.36
N LEU A 32 -11.98 6.78 -11.59
CA LEU A 32 -12.04 6.78 -10.12
C LEU A 32 -12.96 7.86 -9.54
N SER A 33 -13.57 8.70 -10.37
CA SER A 33 -14.34 9.87 -9.94
C SER A 33 -15.61 9.52 -9.13
N ASP A 34 -16.18 8.35 -9.35
CA ASP A 34 -17.43 7.88 -8.72
C ASP A 34 -17.21 6.86 -7.59
N VAL A 35 -15.96 6.67 -7.17
CA VAL A 35 -15.59 5.70 -6.13
C VAL A 35 -14.81 6.37 -5.01
N HIS A 36 -15.02 5.90 -3.79
CA HIS A 36 -14.28 6.38 -2.63
C HIS A 36 -12.98 5.57 -2.44
N VAL A 37 -11.92 6.04 -3.10
CA VAL A 37 -10.59 5.42 -3.05
C VAL A 37 -9.52 6.46 -2.70
N ASP A 38 -8.52 6.07 -1.94
CA ASP A 38 -7.34 6.88 -1.68
C ASP A 38 -6.25 6.53 -2.70
N ILE A 39 -5.63 7.53 -3.28
CA ILE A 39 -4.52 7.34 -4.23
C ILE A 39 -3.20 7.52 -3.48
N LEU A 40 -2.31 6.55 -3.62
CA LEU A 40 -0.94 6.57 -3.08
C LEU A 40 0.06 6.48 -4.23
N GLN A 41 1.27 6.97 -4.02
CA GLN A 41 2.33 6.83 -5.02
C GLN A 41 3.01 5.46 -4.92
N HIS A 42 3.16 4.72 -6.04
CA HIS A 42 3.85 3.43 -6.10
C HIS A 42 5.22 3.56 -6.77
N GLY A 43 6.22 3.99 -6.01
CA GLY A 43 7.53 4.35 -6.57
C GLY A 43 7.42 5.43 -7.64
N TYR A 44 8.15 5.27 -8.74
CA TYR A 44 8.02 6.11 -9.93
C TYR A 44 7.64 5.32 -11.18
N ALA A 45 8.43 4.33 -11.56
CA ALA A 45 8.26 3.56 -12.81
C ALA A 45 8.09 2.05 -12.57
N HIS A 46 8.09 1.60 -11.31
CA HIS A 46 8.09 0.18 -10.91
C HIS A 46 9.24 -0.60 -11.60
N ARG A 47 10.38 0.06 -11.74
CA ARG A 47 11.55 -0.51 -12.43
C ARG A 47 12.51 -1.16 -11.43
N ASN A 48 12.93 -2.39 -11.72
CA ASN A 48 13.94 -3.06 -10.91
C ASN A 48 15.34 -2.56 -11.27
N TYR A 49 16.05 -2.01 -10.31
CA TYR A 49 17.45 -1.60 -10.41
C TYR A 49 18.41 -2.54 -9.65
N GLY A 50 17.86 -3.48 -8.86
CA GLY A 50 18.66 -4.52 -8.21
C GLY A 50 19.34 -5.42 -9.26
N GLY A 51 20.60 -5.77 -9.04
CA GLY A 51 21.34 -6.71 -9.89
C GLY A 51 20.68 -8.09 -9.94
N SER A 52 21.12 -8.94 -10.88
CA SER A 52 20.52 -10.27 -11.13
C SER A 52 20.53 -11.21 -9.92
N ALA A 53 21.44 -11.01 -8.97
CA ALA A 53 21.54 -11.77 -7.71
C ALA A 53 20.88 -11.08 -6.51
N ALA A 54 20.48 -9.82 -6.66
CA ALA A 54 19.87 -9.03 -5.60
C ALA A 54 18.34 -9.14 -5.62
N ARG A 55 17.72 -8.81 -4.49
CA ARG A 55 16.25 -8.69 -4.42
C ARG A 55 15.81 -7.48 -5.26
N LYS A 56 14.69 -7.64 -5.98
CA LYS A 56 14.12 -6.52 -6.76
C LYS A 56 13.87 -5.31 -5.88
N SER A 57 14.33 -4.14 -6.32
CA SER A 57 14.08 -2.86 -5.67
C SER A 57 14.14 -1.72 -6.71
N GLU A 58 13.28 -0.71 -6.54
CA GLU A 58 13.38 0.56 -7.27
C GLU A 58 14.12 1.60 -6.43
N LEU A 59 13.92 1.56 -5.12
CA LEU A 59 14.37 2.55 -4.15
C LEU A 59 15.56 1.99 -3.33
N ASP A 60 16.63 1.60 -4.03
CA ASP A 60 17.83 0.98 -3.45
C ASP A 60 18.97 1.98 -3.29
N ALA A 61 19.92 1.68 -2.37
CA ALA A 61 21.11 2.49 -2.13
C ALA A 61 22.16 2.44 -3.25
N ASP A 62 22.10 1.43 -4.12
CA ASP A 62 23.03 1.30 -5.26
C ASP A 62 22.75 2.35 -6.36
N ARG A 63 21.67 3.12 -6.22
CA ARG A 63 21.31 4.23 -7.09
C ARG A 63 21.75 5.57 -6.51
N ASP A 64 21.99 6.54 -7.39
CA ASP A 64 22.19 7.93 -6.97
C ASP A 64 20.92 8.45 -6.28
N LEU A 65 21.08 9.02 -5.07
CA LEU A 65 19.96 9.53 -4.28
C LEU A 65 19.28 10.75 -4.94
N TRP A 66 20.03 11.55 -5.72
CA TRP A 66 19.46 12.68 -6.45
C TRP A 66 18.56 12.21 -7.60
N ASP A 67 18.94 11.14 -8.29
CA ASP A 67 18.12 10.55 -9.34
C ASP A 67 16.81 10.01 -8.75
N ILE A 68 16.89 9.28 -7.62
CA ILE A 68 15.70 8.78 -6.91
C ILE A 68 14.81 9.94 -6.46
N ALA A 69 15.40 10.98 -5.85
CA ALA A 69 14.65 12.15 -5.40
C ALA A 69 13.95 12.87 -6.55
N GLY A 70 14.63 13.04 -7.69
CA GLY A 70 14.08 13.62 -8.91
C GLY A 70 12.93 12.81 -9.49
N GLU A 71 13.06 11.47 -9.56
CA GLU A 71 12.00 10.57 -10.00
C GLU A 71 10.78 10.64 -9.07
N LEU A 72 10.99 10.61 -7.75
CA LEU A 72 9.91 10.70 -6.77
C LEU A 72 9.18 12.05 -6.83
N ALA A 73 9.92 13.16 -6.95
CA ALA A 73 9.34 14.48 -7.11
C ALA A 73 8.54 14.60 -8.42
N THR A 74 9.06 14.05 -9.53
CA THR A 74 8.35 13.98 -10.81
C THR A 74 7.05 13.16 -10.67
N GLY A 75 7.11 12.04 -9.94
CA GLY A 75 5.93 11.21 -9.65
C GLY A 75 4.86 11.96 -8.88
N ARG A 76 5.24 12.73 -7.84
CA ARG A 76 4.31 13.61 -7.11
C ARG A 76 3.65 14.63 -8.03
N GLY A 77 4.44 15.30 -8.88
CA GLY A 77 3.91 16.27 -9.86
C GLY A 77 2.88 15.63 -10.77
N ARG A 78 3.15 14.44 -11.30
CA ARG A 78 2.17 13.72 -12.15
C ARG A 78 0.89 13.34 -11.41
N LEU A 79 0.97 12.89 -10.16
CA LEU A 79 -0.24 12.60 -9.37
C LEU A 79 -1.03 13.87 -9.08
N PHE A 80 -0.35 14.97 -8.79
CA PHE A 80 -0.98 16.27 -8.65
C PHE A 80 -1.70 16.71 -9.95
N ASP A 81 -1.05 16.57 -11.10
CA ASP A 81 -1.63 16.93 -12.41
C ASP A 81 -2.87 16.09 -12.76
N ILE A 82 -2.90 14.81 -12.34
CA ILE A 82 -4.00 13.87 -12.64
C ILE A 82 -5.16 14.02 -11.64
N PHE A 83 -4.86 14.14 -10.34
CA PHE A 83 -5.85 14.04 -9.27
C PHE A 83 -6.11 15.35 -8.53
N GLY A 84 -5.30 16.40 -8.75
CA GLY A 84 -5.36 17.66 -8.01
C GLY A 84 -4.69 17.56 -6.62
N GLU A 85 -4.70 18.66 -5.89
CA GLU A 85 -4.03 18.79 -4.59
C GLU A 85 -4.57 17.82 -3.55
N ASP A 86 -5.89 17.71 -3.44
CA ASP A 86 -6.56 16.87 -2.44
C ASP A 86 -6.90 15.47 -2.96
N GLY A 87 -6.65 15.16 -4.23
CA GLY A 87 -7.06 13.93 -4.89
C GLY A 87 -6.16 12.73 -4.62
N TRP A 88 -5.04 12.91 -3.90
CA TRP A 88 -4.13 11.85 -3.51
C TRP A 88 -3.60 12.05 -2.09
N VAL A 89 -3.02 11.00 -1.50
CA VAL A 89 -2.43 11.04 -0.15
C VAL A 89 -0.91 11.13 -0.29
N GLU A 90 -0.29 12.03 0.44
CA GLU A 90 1.18 12.24 0.42
C GLU A 90 1.92 11.05 1.07
N ALA A 91 1.62 9.84 0.57
CA ALA A 91 2.23 8.61 1.04
C ALA A 91 2.76 7.78 -0.13
N ILE A 92 3.86 7.06 0.13
CA ILE A 92 4.51 6.20 -0.84
C ILE A 92 4.38 4.73 -0.45
N VAL A 93 4.10 3.89 -1.45
CA VAL A 93 4.18 2.44 -1.39
C VAL A 93 5.37 2.02 -2.26
N PRO A 94 6.52 1.67 -1.67
CA PRO A 94 7.69 1.26 -2.45
C PRO A 94 7.41 0.00 -3.27
N PRO A 95 7.80 -0.07 -4.56
CA PRO A 95 7.74 -1.29 -5.33
C PRO A 95 8.42 -2.46 -4.60
N TRP A 96 7.79 -3.64 -4.66
CA TRP A 96 8.20 -4.85 -3.92
C TRP A 96 8.29 -4.66 -2.40
N ASN A 97 7.65 -3.63 -1.84
CA ASN A 97 7.69 -3.26 -0.42
C ASN A 97 9.14 -3.01 0.08
N ARG A 98 10.01 -2.48 -0.78
CA ARG A 98 11.44 -2.27 -0.46
C ARG A 98 11.86 -0.84 -0.67
N ILE A 99 12.45 -0.29 0.38
CA ILE A 99 13.05 1.04 0.40
C ILE A 99 14.30 1.01 1.27
N HIS A 100 15.39 1.57 0.75
CA HIS A 100 16.61 1.71 1.55
C HIS A 100 16.46 2.83 2.60
N PRO A 101 17.03 2.69 3.80
CA PRO A 101 16.92 3.70 4.85
C PRO A 101 17.36 5.11 4.43
N SER A 102 18.40 5.23 3.58
CA SER A 102 18.85 6.54 3.06
C SER A 102 17.79 7.20 2.17
N VAL A 103 17.05 6.41 1.37
CA VAL A 103 15.94 6.92 0.56
C VAL A 103 14.75 7.29 1.45
N MET A 104 14.45 6.45 2.46
CA MET A 104 13.40 6.74 3.43
C MET A 104 13.65 8.07 4.16
N ALA A 105 14.90 8.38 4.50
CA ALA A 105 15.27 9.63 5.14
C ALA A 105 15.03 10.89 4.28
N LEU A 106 14.95 10.75 2.96
CA LEU A 106 14.66 11.87 2.04
C LEU A 106 13.16 12.20 1.96
N LEU A 107 12.29 11.22 2.24
CA LEU A 107 10.86 11.32 1.97
C LEU A 107 10.18 12.56 2.59
N PRO A 108 10.42 12.93 3.87
CA PRO A 108 9.82 14.13 4.44
C PRO A 108 10.23 15.42 3.72
N GLY A 109 11.52 15.51 3.32
CA GLY A 109 12.04 16.65 2.55
C GLY A 109 11.46 16.74 1.13
N LEU A 110 11.00 15.62 0.58
CA LEU A 110 10.28 15.55 -0.69
C LEU A 110 8.76 15.76 -0.55
N GLY A 111 8.28 16.02 0.68
CA GLY A 111 6.87 16.29 0.97
C GLY A 111 6.01 15.04 1.20
N TYR A 112 6.59 13.85 1.38
CA TYR A 112 5.83 12.70 1.82
C TYR A 112 5.61 12.74 3.33
N ARG A 113 4.42 12.33 3.75
CA ARG A 113 3.99 12.19 5.16
C ARG A 113 3.81 10.73 5.56
N GLY A 114 3.73 9.83 4.58
CA GLY A 114 3.48 8.43 4.82
C GLY A 114 4.33 7.47 3.98
N VAL A 115 4.59 6.29 4.56
CA VAL A 115 5.20 5.17 3.86
C VAL A 115 4.46 3.88 4.23
N SER A 116 4.21 3.02 3.23
CA SER A 116 3.62 1.70 3.44
C SER A 116 4.55 0.63 2.87
N THR A 117 4.95 -0.30 3.71
CA THR A 117 5.69 -1.50 3.31
C THR A 117 4.94 -2.76 3.75
N PHE A 118 5.62 -3.88 4.00
CA PHE A 118 5.01 -5.14 4.38
C PHE A 118 5.49 -5.61 5.76
N ALA A 119 4.62 -6.28 6.51
CA ALA A 119 4.77 -6.76 7.88
C ALA A 119 4.63 -5.66 8.95
N ALA A 120 4.51 -6.07 10.21
CA ALA A 120 4.34 -5.17 11.34
C ALA A 120 5.46 -4.11 11.39
N ARG A 121 5.07 -2.86 11.54
CA ARG A 121 6.02 -1.74 11.62
C ARG A 121 6.85 -1.83 12.89
N ARG A 122 8.11 -1.45 12.79
CA ARG A 122 9.00 -1.36 13.96
C ARG A 122 8.80 -0.07 14.74
N HIS A 123 8.48 1.00 14.01
CA HIS A 123 8.25 2.35 14.54
C HIS A 123 7.09 2.98 13.79
N ALA A 124 6.19 3.64 14.51
CA ALA A 124 5.10 4.41 13.90
C ALA A 124 5.63 5.55 13.05
N GLU A 125 6.74 6.14 13.49
CA GLU A 125 7.46 7.21 12.81
C GLU A 125 8.91 6.77 12.58
N PRO A 126 9.20 6.08 11.44
CA PRO A 126 10.55 5.59 11.17
C PRO A 126 11.57 6.70 10.88
N VAL A 127 11.10 7.87 10.47
CA VAL A 127 11.85 9.10 10.25
C VAL A 127 10.97 10.25 10.74
N PRO A 128 11.51 11.30 11.38
CA PRO A 128 10.72 12.43 11.84
C PRO A 128 9.84 13.03 10.74
N GLY A 129 8.54 13.12 10.99
CA GLY A 129 7.52 13.61 10.05
C GLY A 129 7.05 12.58 9.01
N LEU A 130 7.41 11.30 9.15
CA LEU A 130 7.00 10.23 8.25
C LEU A 130 6.26 9.12 9.00
N THR A 131 4.97 8.97 8.80
CA THR A 131 4.16 7.91 9.41
C THR A 131 4.29 6.61 8.61
N ALA A 132 4.55 5.48 9.29
CA ALA A 132 4.51 4.16 8.68
C ALA A 132 3.17 3.47 8.94
N VAL A 133 2.52 3.00 7.88
CA VAL A 133 1.33 2.14 7.96
C VAL A 133 1.50 1.02 6.94
N ASN A 134 1.71 -0.20 7.42
CA ASN A 134 2.06 -1.31 6.55
C ASN A 134 0.87 -2.21 6.21
N THR A 135 1.07 -3.05 5.20
CA THR A 135 0.18 -4.19 4.92
C THR A 135 0.75 -5.46 5.56
N HIS A 136 -0.13 -6.44 5.87
CA HIS A 136 0.24 -7.62 6.67
C HIS A 136 -0.18 -8.91 6.00
N ILE A 137 -1.27 -8.90 5.25
CA ILE A 137 -1.87 -10.06 4.60
C ILE A 137 -1.66 -9.90 3.11
N ASP A 138 -0.72 -10.65 2.52
CA ASP A 138 -0.56 -10.73 1.06
C ASP A 138 -1.23 -12.02 0.59
N ILE A 139 -2.27 -11.87 -0.24
CA ILE A 139 -3.13 -12.99 -0.63
C ILE A 139 -2.54 -13.86 -1.75
N ILE A 140 -1.36 -13.50 -2.27
CA ILE A 140 -0.69 -14.22 -3.35
C ILE A 140 0.45 -15.10 -2.81
N ASP A 141 0.48 -16.34 -3.23
CA ASP A 141 1.63 -17.24 -3.02
C ASP A 141 2.73 -16.97 -4.06
N TRP A 142 3.56 -15.96 -3.79
CA TRP A 142 4.64 -15.54 -4.70
C TRP A 142 5.74 -16.59 -4.91
N HIS A 143 5.91 -17.50 -3.97
CA HIS A 143 6.99 -18.49 -3.98
C HIS A 143 6.56 -19.86 -4.52
N GLY A 144 5.25 -20.11 -4.62
CA GLY A 144 4.68 -21.34 -5.13
C GLY A 144 3.92 -21.14 -6.43
N THR A 145 2.59 -21.14 -6.32
CA THR A 145 1.68 -21.13 -7.49
C THR A 145 1.58 -19.79 -8.21
N ARG A 146 1.96 -18.71 -7.57
CA ARG A 146 1.71 -17.30 -7.95
C ARG A 146 0.23 -16.95 -8.10
N GLY A 147 -0.65 -17.76 -7.54
CA GLY A 147 -2.08 -17.54 -7.40
C GLY A 147 -2.47 -17.36 -5.94
N PHE A 148 -3.72 -17.64 -5.63
CA PHE A 148 -4.25 -17.51 -4.27
C PHE A 148 -3.52 -18.39 -3.25
N ALA A 149 -3.05 -17.79 -2.15
CA ALA A 149 -2.32 -18.49 -1.08
C ALA A 149 -3.21 -19.41 -0.20
N GLY A 150 -4.53 -19.28 -0.33
CA GLY A 150 -5.51 -20.07 0.42
C GLY A 150 -6.05 -19.38 1.68
N ASN A 151 -7.30 -19.68 2.02
CA ASN A 151 -8.01 -19.08 3.17
C ASN A 151 -7.26 -19.30 4.48
N ALA A 152 -6.81 -20.54 4.74
CA ALA A 152 -6.15 -20.87 5.99
C ALA A 152 -4.86 -20.07 6.20
N VAL A 153 -4.05 -19.89 5.17
CA VAL A 153 -2.80 -19.13 5.22
C VAL A 153 -3.10 -17.67 5.54
N ASN A 154 -3.98 -17.04 4.78
CA ASN A 154 -4.29 -15.62 4.92
C ASN A 154 -4.96 -15.29 6.28
N LEU A 155 -5.89 -16.15 6.73
CA LEU A 155 -6.51 -15.97 8.04
C LEU A 155 -5.53 -16.20 9.19
N THR A 156 -4.61 -17.17 9.06
CA THR A 156 -3.55 -17.39 10.07
C THR A 156 -2.66 -16.16 10.22
N VAL A 157 -2.25 -15.54 9.11
CA VAL A 157 -1.44 -14.31 9.13
C VAL A 157 -2.23 -13.14 9.74
N ALA A 158 -3.50 -12.96 9.38
CA ALA A 158 -4.35 -11.93 9.96
C ALA A 158 -4.49 -12.09 11.48
N ILE A 159 -4.81 -13.31 11.94
CA ILE A 159 -4.97 -13.63 13.36
C ILE A 159 -3.63 -13.44 14.10
N ALA A 160 -2.52 -13.90 13.53
CA ALA A 160 -1.21 -13.74 14.15
C ALA A 160 -0.84 -12.28 14.39
N HIS A 161 -1.11 -11.38 13.41
CA HIS A 161 -0.90 -9.95 13.59
C HIS A 161 -1.81 -9.37 14.69
N LEU A 162 -3.09 -9.73 14.71
CA LEU A 162 -4.03 -9.26 15.74
C LEU A 162 -3.65 -9.75 17.15
N VAL A 163 -3.18 -10.99 17.27
CA VAL A 163 -2.67 -11.56 18.53
C VAL A 163 -1.42 -10.80 18.97
N ALA A 164 -0.44 -10.62 18.06
CA ALA A 164 0.78 -9.87 18.36
C ALA A 164 0.49 -8.45 18.87
N LYS A 165 -0.48 -7.75 18.28
CA LYS A 165 -0.93 -6.41 18.76
C LYS A 165 -1.48 -6.48 20.20
N ARG A 166 -2.25 -7.51 20.53
CA ARG A 166 -2.81 -7.68 21.88
C ARG A 166 -1.79 -8.07 22.93
N GLU A 167 -0.75 -8.78 22.52
CA GLU A 167 0.31 -9.30 23.41
C GLU A 167 1.53 -8.38 23.49
N GLY A 168 1.52 -7.24 22.76
CA GLY A 168 2.63 -6.28 22.75
C GLY A 168 3.81 -6.70 21.84
N GLY A 169 3.63 -7.72 20.99
CA GLY A 169 4.60 -8.14 19.98
C GLY A 169 4.57 -7.32 18.69
N ALA A 170 3.51 -6.51 18.51
CA ALA A 170 3.37 -5.55 17.42
C ALA A 170 2.72 -4.26 17.96
N ASP A 171 2.84 -3.18 17.20
CA ASP A 171 2.24 -1.89 17.56
C ASP A 171 0.70 -1.98 17.58
N ALA A 172 0.10 -1.77 18.75
CA ALA A 172 -1.34 -1.83 18.94
C ALA A 172 -2.09 -0.76 18.12
N GLY A 173 -1.46 0.36 17.81
CA GLY A 173 -2.00 1.45 17.00
C GLY A 173 -1.98 1.20 15.49
N GLU A 174 -1.21 0.19 15.00
CA GLU A 174 -1.14 -0.10 13.57
C GLU A 174 -2.40 -0.80 13.05
N ALA A 175 -2.98 -0.32 11.95
CA ALA A 175 -4.07 -1.00 11.27
C ALA A 175 -3.57 -2.32 10.64
N THR A 176 -4.39 -3.36 10.62
CA THR A 176 -4.07 -4.62 9.91
C THR A 176 -4.43 -4.47 8.44
N GLY A 177 -3.43 -4.30 7.58
CA GLY A 177 -3.62 -4.04 6.15
C GLY A 177 -3.71 -5.31 5.32
N LEU A 178 -4.68 -5.37 4.40
CA LEU A 178 -4.81 -6.38 3.36
C LEU A 178 -4.15 -5.88 2.08
N LEU A 179 -3.14 -6.60 1.57
CA LEU A 179 -2.44 -6.28 0.34
C LEU A 179 -3.04 -7.08 -0.81
N THR A 180 -3.41 -6.37 -1.87
CA THR A 180 -3.99 -6.95 -3.08
C THR A 180 -3.18 -6.60 -4.32
N HIS A 181 -3.22 -7.49 -5.33
CA HIS A 181 -2.50 -7.33 -6.60
C HIS A 181 -3.47 -7.62 -7.75
N HIS A 182 -4.42 -6.73 -7.96
CA HIS A 182 -5.60 -6.96 -8.81
C HIS A 182 -5.30 -7.41 -10.26
N LEU A 183 -4.09 -7.15 -10.78
CA LEU A 183 -3.67 -7.62 -12.11
C LEU A 183 -3.27 -9.10 -12.14
N THR A 184 -3.03 -9.72 -10.97
CA THR A 184 -2.59 -11.12 -10.84
C THR A 184 -3.58 -12.00 -10.09
N HIS A 185 -4.73 -11.45 -9.70
CA HIS A 185 -5.74 -12.19 -8.96
C HIS A 185 -6.37 -13.28 -9.82
N ASP A 186 -6.42 -14.50 -9.29
CA ASP A 186 -7.29 -15.55 -9.72
C ASP A 186 -8.66 -15.47 -9.02
N GLN A 187 -9.57 -16.40 -9.33
CA GLN A 187 -10.91 -16.42 -8.73
C GLN A 187 -10.86 -16.62 -7.21
N GLY A 188 -9.89 -17.40 -6.70
CA GLY A 188 -9.73 -17.62 -5.26
C GLY A 188 -9.39 -16.33 -4.51
N CYS A 189 -8.55 -15.46 -5.11
CA CYS A 189 -8.27 -14.14 -4.56
C CYS A 189 -9.54 -13.28 -4.44
N TRP A 190 -10.35 -13.24 -5.50
CA TRP A 190 -11.58 -12.45 -5.52
C TRP A 190 -12.62 -12.96 -4.55
N ASP A 191 -12.77 -14.26 -4.43
CA ASP A 191 -13.71 -14.89 -3.49
C ASP A 191 -13.29 -14.63 -2.04
N PHE A 192 -11.99 -14.73 -1.75
CA PHE A 192 -11.45 -14.41 -0.43
C PHE A 192 -11.68 -12.94 -0.06
N ILE A 193 -11.36 -11.99 -0.96
CA ILE A 193 -11.54 -10.55 -0.70
C ILE A 193 -13.01 -10.28 -0.40
N ARG A 194 -13.93 -10.80 -1.21
CA ARG A 194 -15.37 -10.62 -1.02
C ARG A 194 -15.81 -11.15 0.34
N GLU A 195 -15.49 -12.41 0.65
CA GLU A 195 -15.87 -13.02 1.91
C GLU A 195 -15.24 -12.30 3.11
N PHE A 196 -13.98 -11.88 3.01
CA PHE A 196 -13.29 -11.13 4.06
C PHE A 196 -13.98 -9.79 4.35
N ILE A 197 -14.34 -9.05 3.31
CA ILE A 197 -15.09 -7.80 3.42
C ILE A 197 -16.48 -8.08 4.03
N ASP A 198 -17.25 -9.03 3.49
CA ASP A 198 -18.60 -9.35 3.95
C ASP A 198 -18.63 -9.71 5.45
N ARG A 199 -17.58 -10.42 5.91
CA ARG A 199 -17.47 -10.82 7.34
C ARG A 199 -17.02 -9.69 8.26
N THR A 200 -16.30 -8.70 7.75
CA THR A 200 -15.65 -7.68 8.59
C THR A 200 -16.26 -6.29 8.46
N ALA A 201 -16.93 -5.94 7.36
CA ALA A 201 -17.44 -4.59 7.12
C ALA A 201 -18.48 -4.14 8.16
N SER A 202 -19.32 -5.07 8.63
CA SER A 202 -20.34 -4.80 9.65
C SER A 202 -20.05 -5.44 11.01
N HIS A 203 -18.88 -6.07 11.19
CA HIS A 203 -18.54 -6.77 12.42
C HIS A 203 -18.22 -5.77 13.54
N PRO A 204 -18.83 -5.88 14.73
CA PRO A 204 -18.69 -4.87 15.81
C PRO A 204 -17.25 -4.73 16.35
N ALA A 205 -16.39 -5.73 16.16
CA ALA A 205 -14.99 -5.67 16.55
C ALA A 205 -14.04 -5.24 15.42
N ALA A 206 -14.56 -4.89 14.23
CA ALA A 206 -13.78 -4.45 13.10
C ALA A 206 -14.21 -3.04 12.67
N ARG A 207 -13.23 -2.22 12.29
CA ARG A 207 -13.45 -0.92 11.67
C ARG A 207 -12.50 -0.79 10.50
N TRP A 208 -13.04 -0.62 9.32
CA TRP A 208 -12.27 -0.25 8.14
C TRP A 208 -11.90 1.23 8.20
N VAL A 209 -10.66 1.56 7.90
CA VAL A 209 -10.12 2.92 7.99
C VAL A 209 -9.47 3.27 6.66
N SER A 210 -9.67 4.49 6.17
CA SER A 210 -9.07 4.98 4.94
C SER A 210 -7.57 5.19 5.09
N ALA A 211 -6.81 5.10 3.99
CA ALA A 211 -5.39 5.43 4.01
C ALA A 211 -5.19 6.91 4.37
N ARG A 212 -6.06 7.78 3.90
CA ARG A 212 -6.03 9.21 4.24
C ARG A 212 -6.09 9.41 5.75
N ASP A 213 -7.07 8.80 6.42
CA ASP A 213 -7.18 8.93 7.89
C ASP A 213 -5.95 8.37 8.61
N LEU A 214 -5.39 7.26 8.12
CA LEU A 214 -4.23 6.62 8.74
C LEU A 214 -2.93 7.44 8.59
N PHE A 215 -2.75 8.16 7.49
CA PHE A 215 -1.55 8.96 7.24
C PHE A 215 -1.66 10.42 7.69
N THR A 216 -2.88 10.93 7.94
CA THR A 216 -3.11 12.30 8.42
C THR A 216 -3.41 12.38 9.91
N ALA A 217 -3.70 11.25 10.57
CA ALA A 217 -3.88 11.23 12.02
C ALA A 217 -2.59 11.69 12.72
N PRO A 218 -2.68 12.53 13.74
CA PRO A 218 -1.52 12.83 14.58
C PRO A 218 -1.02 11.54 15.22
N ALA A 219 0.31 11.37 15.21
CA ALA A 219 0.98 10.20 15.78
C ALA A 219 0.79 10.10 17.31
#